data_e02328b90dc815fe88841c7066928b07
#
_entry.id   e02328b90dc815fe88841c7066928b07
#
_cell.length_a   1.000
_cell.length_b   1.000
_cell.length_c   1.000
_cell.angle_alpha   90.00
_cell.angle_beta   90.00
_cell.angle_gamma   90.00
#
_symmetry.space_group_name_H-M   'P 1'
#
loop_
_entity.id
_entity.type
_entity.pdbx_description
1 polymer ?
#
loop_
_entity_poly.entity_id
_entity_poly.type
_entity_poly.pdbx_seq_one_letter_code
_entity_poly.pdbx_strand_id
1 'polypeptide(L)'
;RVVLSSLERNADGGQWIHWQRCFGSQTTIAPRYGTQATSGYTPNTNVDPGGINEPIIFEPTDQLGAVNSPLGGGLQVWAAISGVNTTLWGGCNVYGSYDGVTYSHLGRVVGPARMGVTTTELPVFSDNPAGPNVDNVNSLGVNLSVSAGALLSGTAEDALALNTACYVGGEIVAYRDALLTGASTYTLSYLVRGAYGTEDSMEAAPKPAGTPFARLDQGIFKMPFDKTRIGATVSLKFQSFN
;
A
#
# COMPACT_ATOMS: atom_id res chain seq x y z
N ARG A 1 -3.82 23.60 25.49
CA ARG A 1 -2.90 23.03 26.48
C ARG A 1 -3.17 23.70 27.82
N VAL A 2 -3.28 22.90 28.88
CA VAL A 2 -3.47 23.37 30.25
C VAL A 2 -2.19 23.01 31.02
N VAL A 3 -1.70 23.91 31.80
CA VAL A 3 -0.49 23.74 32.64
C VAL A 3 -0.88 23.94 34.10
N LEU A 4 -0.40 23.01 34.93
CA LEU A 4 -0.52 23.19 36.40
C LEU A 4 0.29 24.42 36.80
N SER A 5 -0.36 25.41 37.37
CA SER A 5 0.31 26.68 37.79
C SER A 5 0.69 26.67 39.26
N SER A 6 -0.10 26.11 40.14
CA SER A 6 0.21 25.96 41.55
C SER A 6 -0.62 24.83 42.20
N LEU A 7 -0.12 24.38 43.34
CA LEU A 7 -0.79 23.46 44.24
C LEU A 7 -0.80 24.06 45.64
N GLU A 8 -1.97 24.34 46.18
CA GLU A 8 -2.12 24.91 47.50
C GLU A 8 -2.93 23.96 48.39
N ARG A 9 -2.51 23.87 49.69
CA ARG A 9 -3.29 23.18 50.72
C ARG A 9 -4.15 24.18 51.47
N ASN A 10 -5.43 23.87 51.60
CA ASN A 10 -6.28 24.63 52.49
C ASN A 10 -6.18 24.15 53.94
N ALA A 11 -6.75 24.93 54.88
CA ALA A 11 -6.71 24.65 56.31
C ALA A 11 -7.38 23.31 56.70
N ASP A 12 -8.30 22.79 55.86
CA ASP A 12 -9.07 21.58 56.09
C ASP A 12 -8.40 20.31 55.48
N GLY A 13 -7.15 20.44 55.03
CA GLY A 13 -6.39 19.33 54.45
C GLY A 13 -6.71 18.98 52.97
N GLY A 14 -7.62 19.73 52.38
CA GLY A 14 -7.87 19.62 50.93
C GLY A 14 -6.77 20.26 50.09
N GLN A 15 -6.69 19.90 48.87
CA GLN A 15 -5.76 20.48 47.91
C GLN A 15 -6.51 21.24 46.81
N TRP A 16 -6.12 22.48 46.61
CA TRP A 16 -6.56 23.25 45.43
C TRP A 16 -5.56 23.10 44.31
N ILE A 17 -6.04 22.71 43.14
CA ILE A 17 -5.22 22.58 41.93
C ILE A 17 -5.57 23.78 41.04
N HIS A 18 -4.62 24.66 40.83
CA HIS A 18 -4.78 25.80 39.94
C HIS A 18 -4.28 25.42 38.54
N TRP A 19 -5.20 25.46 37.59
CA TRP A 19 -4.92 25.21 36.19
C TRP A 19 -4.91 26.52 35.42
N GLN A 20 -3.84 26.78 34.72
CA GLN A 20 -3.78 27.91 33.80
C GLN A 20 -3.90 27.42 32.35
N ARG A 21 -4.83 28.01 31.65
CA ARG A 21 -4.98 27.76 30.24
C ARG A 21 -3.93 28.53 29.45
N CYS A 22 -2.97 27.87 28.87
CA CYS A 22 -1.98 28.51 28.01
C CYS A 22 -2.63 28.83 26.65
N PHE A 23 -2.96 30.09 26.44
CA PHE A 23 -3.24 30.59 25.09
C PHE A 23 -1.91 30.91 24.42
N GLY A 24 -1.82 30.76 23.09
CA GLY A 24 -0.58 30.91 22.32
C GLY A 24 0.16 32.25 22.46
N SER A 25 -0.48 33.25 23.06
CA SER A 25 0.10 34.56 23.36
C SER A 25 0.79 34.65 24.72
N GLN A 26 0.87 33.55 25.45
CA GLN A 26 1.44 33.57 26.81
C GLN A 26 2.97 33.67 26.75
N THR A 27 3.51 34.55 27.61
CA THR A 27 4.91 34.96 27.59
C THR A 27 5.94 33.86 27.71
N THR A 28 5.61 32.72 28.30
CA THR A 28 6.51 31.54 28.41
C THR A 28 6.65 30.75 27.13
N ILE A 29 5.69 30.87 26.19
CA ILE A 29 5.68 30.14 24.92
C ILE A 29 6.00 31.11 23.77
N ALA A 30 5.70 32.37 23.92
CA ALA A 30 5.93 33.41 22.92
C ALA A 30 7.36 33.44 22.34
N PRO A 31 8.43 33.29 23.11
CA PRO A 31 9.78 33.29 22.56
C PRO A 31 10.05 32.15 21.58
N ARG A 32 9.48 30.97 21.83
CA ARG A 32 9.64 29.82 20.91
C ARG A 32 8.85 30.03 19.64
N TYR A 33 7.63 30.51 19.75
CA TYR A 33 6.80 30.78 18.57
C TYR A 33 7.25 32.04 17.82
N GLY A 34 7.75 33.06 18.56
CA GLY A 34 8.35 34.23 17.95
C GLY A 34 9.61 33.90 17.14
N THR A 35 10.44 32.98 17.61
CA THR A 35 11.60 32.49 16.87
C THR A 35 11.18 31.71 15.60
N GLN A 36 10.09 30.95 15.69
CA GLN A 36 9.57 30.23 14.56
C GLN A 36 8.91 31.15 13.53
N ALA A 37 8.22 32.20 13.99
CA ALA A 37 7.62 33.20 13.12
C ALA A 37 8.70 34.06 12.41
N THR A 38 9.83 34.32 13.06
CA THR A 38 10.98 35.05 12.48
C THR A 38 11.73 34.20 11.45
N SER A 39 11.58 32.87 11.44
CA SER A 39 12.15 32.01 10.39
C SER A 39 11.40 32.13 9.06
N GLY A 40 10.25 32.79 9.02
CA GLY A 40 9.41 32.92 7.82
C GLY A 40 8.78 31.63 7.36
N TYR A 41 8.99 30.52 8.08
CA TYR A 41 8.40 29.24 7.74
C TYR A 41 6.98 29.13 8.31
N THR A 42 6.01 29.23 7.45
CA THR A 42 4.61 28.87 7.76
C THR A 42 4.34 27.52 7.12
N PRO A 43 4.07 26.45 7.89
CA PRO A 43 3.69 25.19 7.30
C PRO A 43 2.47 25.39 6.42
N ASN A 44 2.61 25.13 5.13
CA ASN A 44 1.46 25.13 4.24
C ASN A 44 0.75 23.78 4.37
N THR A 45 -0.31 23.76 5.17
CA THR A 45 -1.13 22.54 5.40
C THR A 45 -2.13 22.27 4.26
N ASN A 46 -2.22 23.19 3.29
CA ASN A 46 -3.11 23.06 2.12
C ASN A 46 -2.34 22.75 0.84
N VAL A 47 -1.25 22.01 0.94
CA VAL A 47 -0.56 21.54 -0.26
C VAL A 47 -1.39 20.44 -0.90
N ASP A 48 -1.66 20.58 -2.19
CA ASP A 48 -2.34 19.55 -2.97
C ASP A 48 -1.49 18.26 -2.98
N PRO A 49 -2.01 17.13 -2.48
CA PRO A 49 -1.30 15.84 -2.52
C PRO A 49 -1.08 15.31 -3.93
N GLY A 50 -1.72 15.91 -4.94
CA GLY A 50 -1.76 15.42 -6.31
C GLY A 50 -2.73 14.25 -6.50
N GLY A 51 -2.81 13.78 -7.74
CA GLY A 51 -3.61 12.60 -8.10
C GLY A 51 -2.94 11.29 -7.71
N ILE A 52 -3.59 10.19 -8.09
CA ILE A 52 -3.01 8.84 -8.02
C ILE A 52 -2.34 8.49 -9.35
N ASN A 53 -1.35 7.60 -9.31
CA ASN A 53 -0.88 6.87 -10.48
C ASN A 53 -1.97 5.92 -10.98
N GLU A 54 -1.84 5.41 -12.20
CA GLU A 54 -2.76 4.38 -12.70
C GLU A 54 -2.77 3.18 -11.73
N PRO A 55 -3.94 2.84 -11.12
CA PRO A 55 -4.02 1.79 -10.14
C PRO A 55 -3.96 0.41 -10.82
N ILE A 56 -3.33 -0.55 -10.17
CA ILE A 56 -3.39 -1.95 -10.60
C ILE A 56 -4.57 -2.61 -9.91
N ILE A 57 -5.63 -2.90 -10.67
CA ILE A 57 -6.87 -3.49 -10.15
C ILE A 57 -6.97 -4.92 -10.67
N PHE A 58 -7.21 -5.88 -9.79
CA PHE A 58 -7.34 -7.29 -10.15
C PHE A 58 -8.28 -8.04 -9.19
N GLU A 59 -8.78 -9.16 -9.65
CA GLU A 59 -9.51 -10.13 -8.82
C GLU A 59 -8.50 -11.16 -8.28
N PRO A 60 -8.39 -11.35 -6.95
CA PRO A 60 -7.57 -12.41 -6.40
C PRO A 60 -8.23 -13.77 -6.69
N THR A 61 -7.43 -14.83 -6.80
CA THR A 61 -7.96 -16.20 -6.78
C THR A 61 -8.66 -16.48 -5.44
N ASP A 62 -9.55 -17.47 -5.41
CA ASP A 62 -10.23 -17.88 -4.17
C ASP A 62 -9.24 -18.23 -3.06
N GLN A 63 -8.14 -18.90 -3.42
CA GLN A 63 -7.09 -19.28 -2.46
C GLN A 63 -6.39 -18.03 -1.88
N LEU A 64 -6.01 -17.08 -2.73
CA LEU A 64 -5.37 -15.84 -2.29
C LEU A 64 -6.31 -15.00 -1.43
N GLY A 65 -7.57 -14.88 -1.83
CA GLY A 65 -8.60 -14.15 -1.11
C GLY A 65 -8.89 -14.75 0.27
N ALA A 66 -8.98 -16.06 0.37
CA ALA A 66 -9.29 -16.75 1.63
C ALA A 66 -8.17 -16.61 2.68
N VAL A 67 -6.90 -16.72 2.24
CA VAL A 67 -5.74 -16.76 3.15
C VAL A 67 -5.24 -15.35 3.52
N ASN A 68 -5.27 -14.42 2.56
CA ASN A 68 -4.60 -13.12 2.70
C ASN A 68 -5.53 -11.94 2.84
N SER A 69 -6.82 -12.16 3.08
CA SER A 69 -7.78 -11.09 3.30
C SER A 69 -8.42 -11.15 4.67
N PRO A 70 -8.48 -10.02 5.41
CA PRO A 70 -9.25 -9.92 6.65
C PRO A 70 -10.76 -10.06 6.42
N LEU A 71 -11.21 -10.01 5.16
CA LEU A 71 -12.62 -10.17 4.78
C LEU A 71 -13.06 -11.65 4.73
N GLY A 72 -12.12 -12.58 4.90
CA GLY A 72 -12.38 -14.01 4.72
C GLY A 72 -12.51 -14.39 3.25
N GLY A 73 -12.97 -15.61 2.98
CA GLY A 73 -13.24 -16.05 1.62
C GLY A 73 -14.41 -15.31 0.97
N GLY A 74 -14.51 -15.39 -0.34
CA GLY A 74 -15.57 -14.77 -1.14
C GLY A 74 -14.99 -13.88 -2.23
N LEU A 75 -15.87 -13.35 -3.07
CA LEU A 75 -15.45 -12.49 -4.18
C LEU A 75 -14.90 -11.15 -3.65
N GLN A 76 -13.76 -10.78 -4.17
CA GLN A 76 -13.04 -9.56 -3.81
C GLN A 76 -12.47 -8.89 -5.04
N VAL A 77 -12.29 -7.58 -4.96
CA VAL A 77 -11.48 -6.80 -5.90
C VAL A 77 -10.35 -6.17 -5.11
N TRP A 78 -9.14 -6.35 -5.60
CA TRP A 78 -7.93 -5.80 -4.98
C TRP A 78 -7.36 -4.68 -5.84
N ALA A 79 -6.81 -3.66 -5.20
CA ALA A 79 -6.18 -2.55 -5.89
C ALA A 79 -4.86 -2.15 -5.22
N ALA A 80 -3.81 -2.09 -6.03
CA ALA A 80 -2.57 -1.43 -5.65
C ALA A 80 -2.66 0.04 -6.09
N ILE A 81 -2.44 0.96 -5.17
CA ILE A 81 -2.63 2.40 -5.38
C ILE A 81 -1.41 3.15 -4.88
N SER A 82 -0.93 4.11 -5.64
CA SER A 82 0.13 5.04 -5.23
C SER A 82 -0.16 6.46 -5.72
N GLY A 83 0.42 7.46 -5.09
CA GLY A 83 0.26 8.85 -5.47
C GLY A 83 1.29 9.30 -6.49
N VAL A 84 0.93 10.26 -7.34
CA VAL A 84 1.87 10.90 -8.29
C VAL A 84 2.96 11.66 -7.54
N ASN A 85 2.62 12.30 -6.42
CA ASN A 85 3.58 12.98 -5.57
C ASN A 85 3.95 12.10 -4.38
N THR A 86 5.02 11.34 -4.52
CA THR A 86 5.47 10.37 -3.51
C THR A 86 5.84 11.00 -2.15
N THR A 87 6.08 12.30 -2.10
CA THR A 87 6.47 13.01 -0.88
C THR A 87 5.27 13.56 -0.10
N LEU A 88 4.23 14.01 -0.80
CA LEU A 88 3.08 14.70 -0.20
C LEU A 88 1.82 13.82 -0.14
N TRP A 89 1.78 12.74 -0.88
CA TRP A 89 0.62 11.86 -0.91
C TRP A 89 0.57 10.98 0.35
N GLY A 90 -0.38 11.25 1.23
CA GLY A 90 -0.61 10.48 2.46
C GLY A 90 -1.52 9.28 2.25
N GLY A 91 -2.26 9.26 1.14
CA GLY A 91 -3.21 8.19 0.83
C GLY A 91 -4.39 8.66 0.00
N CYS A 92 -5.42 7.82 -0.09
CA CYS A 92 -6.69 8.20 -0.73
C CYS A 92 -7.89 7.54 -0.06
N ASN A 93 -9.04 8.23 -0.14
CA ASN A 93 -10.34 7.61 0.09
C ASN A 93 -10.81 6.96 -1.21
N VAL A 94 -11.33 5.74 -1.11
CA VAL A 94 -11.83 4.97 -2.25
C VAL A 94 -13.34 4.97 -2.22
N TYR A 95 -13.94 5.34 -3.34
CA TYR A 95 -15.39 5.33 -3.54
C TYR A 95 -15.71 4.42 -4.72
N GLY A 96 -16.85 3.73 -4.63
CA GLY A 96 -17.36 2.88 -5.70
C GLY A 96 -18.78 3.21 -6.09
N SER A 97 -19.09 2.97 -7.36
CA SER A 97 -20.40 3.18 -7.94
C SER A 97 -20.71 2.09 -8.96
N TYR A 98 -21.95 1.62 -8.98
CA TYR A 98 -22.47 0.69 -9.98
C TYR A 98 -23.29 1.38 -11.07
N ASP A 99 -23.71 2.64 -10.84
CA ASP A 99 -24.48 3.44 -11.79
C ASP A 99 -23.67 4.58 -12.43
N GLY A 100 -22.40 4.75 -12.01
CA GLY A 100 -21.51 5.81 -12.47
C GLY A 100 -21.87 7.21 -11.94
N VAL A 101 -22.92 7.34 -11.14
CA VAL A 101 -23.46 8.62 -10.64
C VAL A 101 -23.37 8.70 -9.13
N THR A 102 -23.88 7.69 -8.43
CA THR A 102 -23.93 7.63 -6.96
C THR A 102 -22.73 6.87 -6.44
N TYR A 103 -21.83 7.54 -5.72
CA TYR A 103 -20.63 6.96 -5.16
C TYR A 103 -20.74 6.75 -3.66
N SER A 104 -20.47 5.53 -3.22
CA SER A 104 -20.40 5.15 -1.80
C SER A 104 -18.95 5.02 -1.36
N HIS A 105 -18.64 5.48 -0.14
CA HIS A 105 -17.30 5.30 0.44
C HIS A 105 -17.04 3.81 0.75
N LEU A 106 -15.99 3.25 0.15
CA LEU A 106 -15.61 1.84 0.31
C LEU A 106 -14.51 1.65 1.36
N GLY A 107 -13.65 2.65 1.52
CA GLY A 107 -12.57 2.59 2.48
C GLY A 107 -11.49 3.63 2.24
N ARG A 108 -10.40 3.51 2.99
CA ARG A 108 -9.27 4.42 2.97
C ARG A 108 -7.96 3.64 2.82
N VAL A 109 -7.08 4.13 1.97
CA VAL A 109 -5.70 3.66 1.81
C VAL A 109 -4.77 4.67 2.45
N VAL A 110 -3.86 4.21 3.30
CA VAL A 110 -2.86 5.06 3.96
C VAL A 110 -1.47 4.64 3.48
N GLY A 111 -0.81 5.54 2.77
CA GLY A 111 0.47 5.28 2.14
C GLY A 111 0.37 4.51 0.81
N PRO A 112 1.44 4.55 0.00
CA PRO A 112 1.47 3.92 -1.31
C PRO A 112 1.62 2.40 -1.23
N ALA A 113 0.95 1.66 -2.12
CA ALA A 113 1.32 0.29 -2.42
C ALA A 113 2.68 0.25 -3.10
N ARG A 114 3.43 -0.82 -2.89
CA ARG A 114 4.69 -1.09 -3.62
C ARG A 114 4.35 -1.63 -4.99
N MET A 115 4.22 -0.76 -5.96
CA MET A 115 3.75 -1.08 -7.29
C MET A 115 4.58 -0.42 -8.39
N GLY A 116 4.49 -0.96 -9.59
CA GLY A 116 5.19 -0.49 -10.76
C GLY A 116 5.00 -1.43 -11.95
N VAL A 117 6.04 -1.60 -12.74
CA VAL A 117 6.01 -2.45 -13.93
C VAL A 117 7.25 -3.34 -14.01
N THR A 118 7.14 -4.44 -14.74
CA THR A 118 8.30 -5.28 -15.07
C THR A 118 9.22 -4.55 -16.07
N THR A 119 10.52 -4.77 -15.97
CA THR A 119 11.53 -4.24 -16.91
C THR A 119 12.07 -5.30 -17.84
N THR A 120 11.87 -6.57 -17.49
CA THR A 120 12.21 -7.74 -18.32
C THR A 120 10.98 -8.58 -18.54
N GLU A 121 11.02 -9.40 -19.59
CA GLU A 121 10.03 -10.46 -19.77
C GLU A 121 10.19 -11.53 -18.68
N LEU A 122 9.08 -12.04 -18.19
CA LEU A 122 9.01 -13.24 -17.37
C LEU A 122 8.50 -14.39 -18.25
N PRO A 123 9.38 -15.35 -18.63
CA PRO A 123 9.02 -16.46 -19.50
C PRO A 123 7.96 -17.37 -18.90
N VAL A 124 7.28 -18.14 -19.73
CA VAL A 124 6.44 -19.25 -19.27
C VAL A 124 7.25 -20.23 -18.43
N PHE A 125 6.59 -20.87 -17.48
CA PHE A 125 7.21 -21.90 -16.66
C PHE A 125 6.24 -23.07 -16.55
N SER A 126 6.74 -24.30 -16.57
CA SER A 126 5.88 -25.48 -16.51
C SER A 126 5.53 -25.83 -15.08
N ASP A 127 4.29 -26.22 -14.86
CA ASP A 127 3.83 -26.68 -13.56
C ASP A 127 4.59 -27.93 -13.08
N ASN A 128 4.87 -27.97 -11.78
CA ASN A 128 5.46 -29.10 -11.09
C ASN A 128 4.41 -29.77 -10.19
N PRO A 129 3.70 -30.78 -10.68
CA PRO A 129 2.62 -31.41 -9.91
C PRO A 129 3.10 -32.13 -8.63
N ALA A 130 4.42 -32.28 -8.47
CA ALA A 130 5.02 -32.94 -7.31
C ALA A 130 5.44 -31.98 -6.19
N GLY A 131 5.35 -30.67 -6.40
CA GLY A 131 5.81 -29.69 -5.40
C GLY A 131 5.68 -28.25 -5.88
N PRO A 132 6.26 -27.30 -5.17
CA PRO A 132 6.22 -25.89 -5.55
C PRO A 132 6.99 -25.62 -6.85
N ASN A 133 6.51 -24.68 -7.64
CA ASN A 133 7.09 -24.25 -8.91
C ASN A 133 8.30 -23.31 -8.67
N VAL A 134 9.44 -23.85 -8.31
CA VAL A 134 10.65 -23.10 -8.03
C VAL A 134 11.46 -22.85 -9.31
N ASP A 135 11.49 -21.61 -9.74
CA ASP A 135 12.25 -21.13 -10.89
C ASP A 135 13.57 -20.52 -10.44
N ASN A 136 14.65 -21.28 -10.55
CA ASN A 136 16.02 -20.88 -10.22
C ASN A 136 16.79 -20.36 -11.43
N VAL A 137 16.19 -20.39 -12.62
CA VAL A 137 16.83 -20.05 -13.90
C VAL A 137 16.50 -18.62 -14.32
N ASN A 138 15.23 -18.27 -14.25
CA ASN A 138 14.76 -16.96 -14.67
C ASN A 138 14.87 -15.94 -13.55
N SER A 139 14.97 -14.70 -13.95
CA SER A 139 14.90 -13.54 -13.05
C SER A 139 13.90 -12.53 -13.60
N LEU A 140 13.33 -11.71 -12.72
CA LEU A 140 12.35 -10.69 -13.07
C LEU A 140 12.87 -9.32 -12.69
N GLY A 141 13.10 -8.48 -13.69
CA GLY A 141 13.38 -7.06 -13.49
C GLY A 141 12.10 -6.29 -13.21
N VAL A 142 12.08 -5.41 -12.20
CA VAL A 142 10.94 -4.57 -11.86
C VAL A 142 11.36 -3.15 -11.56
N ASN A 143 10.52 -2.18 -11.91
CA ASN A 143 10.70 -0.75 -11.64
C ASN A 143 9.52 -0.23 -10.83
N LEU A 144 9.78 0.24 -9.62
CA LEU A 144 8.80 0.78 -8.68
C LEU A 144 8.89 2.30 -8.53
N SER A 145 9.46 3.01 -9.50
CA SER A 145 9.65 4.46 -9.42
C SER A 145 8.33 5.23 -9.21
N VAL A 146 7.23 4.73 -9.76
CA VAL A 146 5.88 5.34 -9.61
C VAL A 146 5.36 5.33 -8.17
N SER A 147 5.82 4.39 -7.35
CA SER A 147 5.41 4.29 -5.94
C SER A 147 6.54 4.63 -4.96
N ALA A 148 7.76 4.83 -5.46
CA ALA A 148 8.98 4.89 -4.65
C ALA A 148 9.12 3.70 -3.69
N GLY A 149 8.52 2.56 -4.03
CA GLY A 149 8.49 1.35 -3.21
C GLY A 149 9.88 0.71 -3.08
N ALA A 150 10.13 0.09 -1.94
CA ALA A 150 11.33 -0.71 -1.69
C ALA A 150 10.96 -2.18 -1.50
N LEU A 151 11.74 -3.07 -2.13
CA LEU A 151 11.65 -4.51 -1.94
C LEU A 151 12.83 -4.99 -1.09
N LEU A 152 12.58 -5.98 -0.26
CA LEU A 152 13.57 -6.61 0.59
C LEU A 152 13.68 -8.08 0.22
N SER A 153 14.91 -8.61 0.23
CA SER A 153 15.14 -10.04 0.10
C SER A 153 14.63 -10.78 1.33
N GLY A 154 14.18 -12.01 1.12
CA GLY A 154 13.83 -12.97 2.16
C GLY A 154 14.75 -14.19 2.13
N THR A 155 14.34 -15.26 2.79
CA THR A 155 14.94 -16.58 2.69
C THR A 155 14.24 -17.44 1.65
N ALA A 156 14.79 -18.61 1.33
CA ALA A 156 14.07 -19.58 0.48
C ALA A 156 12.77 -20.04 1.10
N GLU A 157 12.75 -20.19 2.42
CA GLU A 157 11.56 -20.54 3.21
C GLU A 157 10.52 -19.43 3.15
N ASP A 158 10.91 -18.16 3.18
CA ASP A 158 9.99 -17.03 3.01
C ASP A 158 9.34 -17.04 1.62
N ALA A 159 10.12 -17.34 0.58
CA ALA A 159 9.60 -17.45 -0.78
C ALA A 159 8.61 -18.63 -0.89
N LEU A 160 8.97 -19.81 -0.36
CA LEU A 160 8.11 -20.99 -0.35
C LEU A 160 6.86 -20.82 0.52
N ALA A 161 6.96 -20.05 1.61
CA ALA A 161 5.80 -19.67 2.44
C ALA A 161 4.99 -18.51 1.83
N LEU A 162 5.37 -18.02 0.65
CA LEU A 162 4.74 -16.93 -0.09
C LEU A 162 4.72 -15.59 0.68
N ASN A 163 5.61 -15.42 1.65
CA ASN A 163 5.77 -14.18 2.42
C ASN A 163 6.21 -13.00 1.53
N THR A 164 6.78 -13.27 0.37
CA THR A 164 7.26 -12.29 -0.60
C THR A 164 6.39 -12.22 -1.87
N ALA A 165 5.12 -12.66 -1.79
CA ALA A 165 4.23 -12.73 -2.94
C ALA A 165 4.00 -11.38 -3.62
N CYS A 166 3.95 -11.40 -4.95
CA CYS A 166 3.71 -10.28 -5.83
C CYS A 166 2.70 -10.67 -6.92
N TYR A 167 1.92 -9.71 -7.37
CA TYR A 167 1.10 -9.82 -8.58
C TYR A 167 1.91 -9.40 -9.81
N VAL A 168 1.89 -10.22 -10.86
CA VAL A 168 2.57 -9.96 -12.14
C VAL A 168 1.62 -10.33 -13.27
N GLY A 169 0.80 -9.38 -13.72
CA GLY A 169 -0.06 -9.59 -14.89
C GLY A 169 -0.95 -10.83 -14.85
N GLY A 170 -1.58 -11.12 -13.71
CA GLY A 170 -2.45 -12.29 -13.52
C GLY A 170 -1.79 -13.49 -12.85
N GLU A 171 -0.47 -13.54 -12.78
CA GLU A 171 0.29 -14.57 -12.05
C GLU A 171 0.69 -14.06 -10.66
N ILE A 172 0.66 -14.93 -9.67
CA ILE A 172 1.22 -14.67 -8.35
C ILE A 172 2.58 -15.34 -8.26
N VAL A 173 3.60 -14.52 -8.00
CA VAL A 173 5.00 -14.93 -7.93
C VAL A 173 5.56 -14.52 -6.58
N ALA A 174 6.25 -15.41 -5.87
CA ALA A 174 7.06 -15.03 -4.73
C ALA A 174 8.55 -15.08 -5.09
N TYR A 175 9.38 -14.35 -4.35
CA TYR A 175 10.82 -14.29 -4.62
C TYR A 175 11.64 -14.42 -3.33
N ARG A 176 12.86 -14.92 -3.44
CA ARG A 176 13.85 -14.89 -2.36
C ARG A 176 14.66 -13.60 -2.39
N ASP A 177 15.28 -13.30 -3.52
CA ASP A 177 16.21 -12.18 -3.63
C ASP A 177 15.56 -10.99 -4.34
N ALA A 178 15.83 -9.80 -3.84
CA ALA A 178 15.50 -8.53 -4.48
C ALA A 178 16.75 -7.66 -4.51
N LEU A 179 17.53 -7.79 -5.59
CA LEU A 179 18.75 -7.03 -5.78
C LEU A 179 18.42 -5.64 -6.35
N LEU A 180 18.77 -4.58 -5.62
CA LEU A 180 18.65 -3.21 -6.11
C LEU A 180 19.68 -2.96 -7.23
N THR A 181 19.17 -2.66 -8.43
CA THR A 181 20.00 -2.44 -9.64
C THR A 181 19.98 -0.99 -10.12
N GLY A 182 19.09 -0.17 -9.59
CA GLY A 182 18.97 1.25 -9.92
C GLY A 182 17.99 1.95 -8.99
N ALA A 183 17.71 3.22 -9.22
CA ALA A 183 16.72 3.96 -8.43
C ALA A 183 15.35 3.28 -8.52
N SER A 184 14.85 2.72 -7.40
CA SER A 184 13.61 1.95 -7.31
C SER A 184 13.48 0.79 -8.31
N THR A 185 14.61 0.30 -8.84
CA THR A 185 14.66 -0.81 -9.81
C THR A 185 15.32 -2.01 -9.17
N TYR A 186 14.72 -3.17 -9.29
CA TYR A 186 15.16 -4.41 -8.67
C TYR A 186 15.23 -5.55 -9.69
N THR A 187 16.13 -6.49 -9.44
CA THR A 187 16.09 -7.82 -10.06
C THR A 187 15.71 -8.84 -9.00
N LEU A 188 14.61 -9.54 -9.25
CA LEU A 188 14.10 -10.60 -8.39
C LEU A 188 14.61 -11.95 -8.92
N SER A 189 15.07 -12.81 -8.02
CA SER A 189 15.52 -14.16 -8.35
C SER A 189 15.09 -15.20 -7.32
N TYR A 190 15.25 -16.49 -7.66
CA TYR A 190 14.66 -17.60 -6.94
C TYR A 190 13.16 -17.37 -6.81
N LEU A 191 12.46 -17.58 -7.91
CA LEU A 191 11.04 -17.28 -8.00
C LEU A 191 10.21 -18.54 -7.66
N VAL A 192 9.15 -18.37 -6.90
CA VAL A 192 8.09 -19.38 -6.74
C VAL A 192 6.93 -18.93 -7.59
N ARG A 193 6.67 -19.69 -8.66
CA ARG A 193 5.77 -19.32 -9.76
C ARG A 193 4.37 -19.91 -9.57
N GLY A 194 3.36 -19.31 -10.20
CA GLY A 194 2.01 -19.85 -10.24
C GLY A 194 1.33 -20.01 -8.87
N ALA A 195 1.73 -19.24 -7.86
CA ALA A 195 1.22 -19.39 -6.49
C ALA A 195 -0.29 -19.09 -6.40
N TYR A 196 -0.95 -19.63 -5.38
CA TYR A 196 -2.36 -19.40 -5.08
C TYR A 196 -3.32 -19.73 -6.23
N GLY A 197 -3.02 -20.77 -7.02
CA GLY A 197 -3.91 -21.22 -8.11
C GLY A 197 -3.78 -20.37 -9.37
N THR A 198 -2.60 -19.80 -9.64
CA THR A 198 -2.33 -19.03 -10.86
C THR A 198 -1.41 -19.75 -11.86
N GLU A 199 -1.34 -21.08 -11.76
CA GLU A 199 -0.54 -21.96 -12.65
C GLU A 199 -0.96 -21.79 -14.12
N ASP A 200 -2.25 -21.72 -14.39
CA ASP A 200 -2.76 -21.48 -15.76
C ASP A 200 -2.20 -20.16 -16.34
N SER A 201 -2.10 -19.10 -15.53
CA SER A 201 -1.52 -17.83 -15.96
C SER A 201 0.00 -17.94 -16.20
N MET A 202 0.70 -18.75 -15.40
CA MET A 202 2.14 -19.02 -15.54
C MET A 202 2.46 -19.73 -16.85
N GLU A 203 1.62 -20.71 -17.24
CA GLU A 203 1.83 -21.54 -18.42
C GLU A 203 1.30 -20.92 -19.72
N ALA A 204 0.26 -20.08 -19.65
CA ALA A 204 -0.47 -19.61 -20.84
C ALA A 204 0.37 -18.74 -21.77
N ALA A 205 1.15 -17.79 -21.23
CA ALA A 205 1.95 -16.86 -22.02
C ALA A 205 3.03 -16.19 -21.17
N PRO A 206 4.17 -15.78 -21.79
CA PRO A 206 5.17 -14.97 -21.11
C PRO A 206 4.56 -13.62 -20.71
N LYS A 207 5.07 -13.04 -19.63
CA LYS A 207 4.69 -11.70 -19.19
C LYS A 207 5.74 -10.71 -19.75
N PRO A 208 5.40 -9.90 -20.76
CA PRO A 208 6.36 -8.97 -21.37
C PRO A 208 6.82 -7.89 -20.41
N ALA A 209 7.92 -7.24 -20.74
CA ALA A 209 8.31 -5.99 -20.07
C ALA A 209 7.17 -4.97 -20.16
N GLY A 210 6.97 -4.18 -19.08
CA GLY A 210 5.83 -3.27 -18.94
C GLY A 210 4.60 -3.90 -18.29
N THR A 211 4.64 -5.20 -17.98
CA THR A 211 3.52 -5.86 -17.25
C THR A 211 3.36 -5.25 -15.87
N PRO A 212 2.11 -4.97 -15.40
CA PRO A 212 1.85 -4.47 -14.07
C PRO A 212 2.41 -5.38 -12.98
N PHE A 213 3.08 -4.76 -12.00
CA PHE A 213 3.69 -5.41 -10.85
C PHE A 213 3.20 -4.77 -9.55
N ALA A 214 2.77 -5.57 -8.58
CA ALA A 214 2.43 -5.11 -7.24
C ALA A 214 2.89 -6.10 -6.17
N ARG A 215 3.53 -5.61 -5.11
CA ARG A 215 3.85 -6.40 -3.92
C ARG A 215 2.58 -6.61 -3.11
N LEU A 216 2.25 -7.87 -2.81
CA LEU A 216 1.05 -8.23 -2.06
C LEU A 216 1.31 -8.14 -0.55
N ASP A 217 1.06 -6.97 0.01
CA ASP A 217 1.22 -6.66 1.42
C ASP A 217 0.07 -5.80 1.96
N GLN A 218 0.29 -5.16 3.09
CA GLN A 218 -0.73 -4.30 3.72
C GLN A 218 -1.09 -3.04 2.91
N GLY A 219 -0.27 -2.69 1.91
CA GLY A 219 -0.54 -1.56 1.01
C GLY A 219 -1.62 -1.84 -0.04
N ILE A 220 -2.07 -3.10 -0.19
CA ILE A 220 -3.12 -3.46 -1.13
C ILE A 220 -4.49 -3.17 -0.53
N PHE A 221 -5.27 -2.35 -1.24
CA PHE A 221 -6.68 -2.13 -0.90
C PHE A 221 -7.50 -3.36 -1.31
N LYS A 222 -8.34 -3.85 -0.39
CA LYS A 222 -9.14 -5.06 -0.57
C LYS A 222 -10.61 -4.72 -0.34
N MET A 223 -11.43 -5.00 -1.33
CA MET A 223 -12.85 -4.69 -1.33
C MET A 223 -13.67 -5.97 -1.50
N PRO A 224 -14.66 -6.25 -0.63
CA PRO A 224 -15.60 -7.35 -0.85
C PRO A 224 -16.50 -7.03 -2.05
N PHE A 225 -16.84 -8.05 -2.80
CA PHE A 225 -17.71 -7.95 -3.97
C PHE A 225 -18.93 -8.86 -3.81
N ASP A 226 -20.13 -8.33 -4.04
CA ASP A 226 -21.37 -9.11 -3.92
C ASP A 226 -21.54 -10.02 -5.15
N LYS A 227 -21.84 -11.30 -4.90
CA LYS A 227 -22.11 -12.31 -5.96
C LYS A 227 -23.24 -11.89 -6.92
N THR A 228 -24.19 -11.13 -6.45
CA THR A 228 -25.30 -10.62 -7.29
C THR A 228 -24.84 -9.58 -8.31
N ARG A 229 -23.62 -9.08 -8.17
CA ARG A 229 -22.99 -8.07 -9.04
C ARG A 229 -21.98 -8.64 -10.02
N ILE A 230 -21.86 -9.96 -10.13
CA ILE A 230 -20.99 -10.59 -11.14
C ILE A 230 -21.42 -10.12 -12.52
N GLY A 231 -20.46 -9.65 -13.32
CA GLY A 231 -20.70 -9.08 -14.66
C GLY A 231 -21.12 -7.62 -14.66
N ALA A 232 -21.32 -6.97 -13.50
CA ALA A 232 -21.59 -5.54 -13.43
C ALA A 232 -20.28 -4.73 -13.51
N THR A 233 -20.37 -3.56 -14.15
CA THR A 233 -19.27 -2.58 -14.14
C THR A 233 -19.25 -1.84 -12.81
N VAL A 234 -18.07 -1.78 -12.19
CA VAL A 234 -17.83 -0.97 -10.99
C VAL A 234 -16.95 0.22 -11.37
N SER A 235 -17.44 1.43 -11.14
CA SER A 235 -16.66 2.66 -11.28
C SER A 235 -16.00 3.00 -9.96
N LEU A 236 -14.68 3.08 -9.93
CA LEU A 236 -13.92 3.47 -8.75
C LEU A 236 -13.47 4.93 -8.86
N LYS A 237 -13.54 5.66 -7.76
CA LYS A 237 -13.06 7.03 -7.62
C LYS A 237 -12.12 7.12 -6.43
N PHE A 238 -10.99 7.77 -6.65
CA PHE A 238 -9.93 7.93 -5.65
C PHE A 238 -9.77 9.41 -5.31
N GLN A 239 -9.89 9.75 -4.04
CA GLN A 239 -9.71 11.11 -3.54
C GLN A 239 -8.46 11.15 -2.66
N SER A 240 -7.38 11.71 -3.19
CA SER A 240 -6.11 11.85 -2.49
C SER A 240 -6.21 12.77 -1.26
N PHE A 241 -5.35 12.52 -0.26
CA PHE A 241 -5.10 13.39 0.88
C PHE A 241 -3.62 13.36 1.25
N ASN A 242 -3.17 14.37 2.01
CA ASN A 242 -1.83 14.48 2.60
C ASN A 242 -1.86 14.30 4.12
#